data_3a82a5964691356939a61af563bf97b0
#
_entry.id   3a82a5964691356939a61af563bf97b0
#
_cell.length_a   1.000
_cell.length_b   1.000
_cell.length_c   1.000
_cell.angle_alpha   90.00
_cell.angle_beta   90.00
_cell.angle_gamma   90.00
#
_symmetry.space_group_name_H-M   'P 1'
#
loop_
_entity.id
_entity.type
_entity.pdbx_description
1 polymer ?
#
loop_
_entity_poly.entity_id
_entity_poly.type
_entity_poly.pdbx_seq_one_letter_code
_entity_poly.pdbx_strand_id
1 'polypeptide(L)'
;MNIPAEIQTYFDKMETLMNECQKHVEAMELDKAKEKNQEISNVLSEVIEWCSNNGYKDKIPALEKLKNETLSFFDVIIKLLEDNATIDEVKATLKEKGIV
;
A
#
# COMPACT_ATOMS: atom_id res chain seq x y z
N MET A 1 20.64 4.91 -11.78
CA MET A 1 19.91 6.12 -11.39
C MET A 1 19.89 6.23 -9.87
N ASN A 2 20.40 7.32 -9.34
CA ASN A 2 20.42 7.50 -7.90
C ASN A 2 19.06 8.00 -7.41
N ILE A 3 18.55 7.32 -6.37
CA ILE A 3 17.32 7.75 -5.73
C ILE A 3 17.67 8.81 -4.69
N PRO A 4 17.03 10.00 -4.71
CA PRO A 4 17.28 11.01 -3.68
C PRO A 4 17.05 10.45 -2.27
N ALA A 5 17.86 10.91 -1.31
CA ALA A 5 17.78 10.42 0.07
C ALA A 5 16.38 10.61 0.68
N GLU A 6 15.72 11.71 0.37
CA GLU A 6 14.36 12.00 0.84
C GLU A 6 13.36 10.95 0.36
N ILE A 7 13.47 10.55 -0.92
CA ILE A 7 12.60 9.53 -1.50
C ILE A 7 12.88 8.17 -0.86
N GLN A 8 14.16 7.84 -0.63
CA GLN A 8 14.51 6.58 0.02
C GLN A 8 13.90 6.49 1.42
N THR A 9 13.90 7.61 2.16
CA THR A 9 13.28 7.67 3.49
C THR A 9 11.78 7.37 3.41
N TYR A 10 11.09 7.91 2.42
CA TYR A 10 9.67 7.64 2.23
C TYR A 10 9.42 6.15 1.89
N PHE A 11 10.23 5.57 1.03
CA PHE A 11 10.10 4.16 0.67
C PHE A 11 10.37 3.23 1.85
N ASP A 12 11.36 3.55 2.68
CA ASP A 12 11.64 2.79 3.90
C ASP A 12 10.45 2.83 4.87
N LYS A 13 9.85 4.01 5.01
CA LYS A 13 8.65 4.18 5.83
C LYS A 13 7.47 3.37 5.27
N MET A 14 7.28 3.39 3.96
CA MET A 14 6.24 2.60 3.30
C MET A 14 6.43 1.12 3.55
N GLU A 15 7.64 0.61 3.41
CA GLU A 15 7.94 -0.81 3.64
C GLU A 15 7.57 -1.20 5.07
N THR A 16 7.93 -0.37 6.05
CA THR A 16 7.56 -0.59 7.45
C THR A 16 6.05 -0.64 7.61
N LEU A 17 5.33 0.32 7.04
CA LEU A 17 3.87 0.38 7.12
C LEU A 17 3.20 -0.81 6.45
N MET A 18 3.71 -1.26 5.31
CA MET A 18 3.18 -2.43 4.61
C MET A 18 3.36 -3.69 5.45
N ASN A 19 4.51 -3.86 6.07
CA ASN A 19 4.78 -4.99 6.96
C ASN A 19 3.86 -4.97 8.18
N GLU A 20 3.64 -3.80 8.78
CA GLU A 20 2.73 -3.64 9.92
C GLU A 20 1.28 -3.93 9.50
N CYS A 21 0.85 -3.43 8.34
CA CYS A 21 -0.48 -3.69 7.81
C CYS A 21 -0.70 -5.20 7.62
N GLN A 22 0.28 -5.88 7.04
CA GLN A 22 0.21 -7.32 6.84
C GLN A 22 0.08 -8.07 8.17
N LYS A 23 0.84 -7.68 9.18
CA LYS A 23 0.78 -8.29 10.51
C LYS A 23 -0.61 -8.12 11.14
N HIS A 24 -1.20 -6.93 11.01
CA HIS A 24 -2.54 -6.69 11.54
C HIS A 24 -3.59 -7.52 10.79
N VAL A 25 -3.46 -7.66 9.47
CA VAL A 25 -4.34 -8.52 8.68
C VAL A 25 -4.24 -9.98 9.16
N GLU A 26 -3.02 -10.49 9.34
CA GLU A 26 -2.81 -11.85 9.80
C GLU A 26 -3.36 -12.09 11.20
N ALA A 27 -3.33 -11.08 12.05
CA ALA A 27 -3.87 -11.12 13.42
C ALA A 27 -5.37 -10.82 13.46
N MET A 28 -6.02 -10.57 12.34
CA MET A 28 -7.43 -10.19 12.24
C MET A 28 -7.75 -8.85 12.93
N GLU A 29 -6.76 -7.99 13.08
CA GLU A 29 -6.91 -6.65 13.63
C GLU A 29 -7.24 -5.68 12.48
N LEU A 30 -8.43 -5.82 11.92
CA LEU A 30 -8.80 -5.17 10.66
C LEU A 30 -8.88 -3.65 10.74
N ASP A 31 -9.29 -3.10 11.88
CA ASP A 31 -9.33 -1.65 12.06
C ASP A 31 -7.93 -1.06 12.02
N LYS A 32 -6.96 -1.73 12.65
CA LYS A 32 -5.56 -1.31 12.62
C LYS A 32 -4.96 -1.45 11.23
N ALA A 33 -5.34 -2.51 10.50
CA ALA A 33 -4.91 -2.71 9.12
C ALA A 33 -5.41 -1.58 8.22
N LYS A 34 -6.65 -1.13 8.39
CA LYS A 34 -7.22 0.01 7.66
C LYS A 34 -6.45 1.30 7.93
N GLU A 35 -6.09 1.55 9.19
CA GLU A 35 -5.30 2.72 9.58
C GLU A 35 -3.94 2.71 8.89
N LYS A 36 -3.25 1.56 8.88
CA LYS A 36 -1.95 1.42 8.21
C LYS A 36 -2.05 1.59 6.71
N ASN A 37 -3.11 1.06 6.10
CA ASN A 37 -3.36 1.23 4.68
C ASN A 37 -3.55 2.71 4.33
N GLN A 38 -4.26 3.46 5.16
CA GLN A 38 -4.43 4.90 4.98
C GLN A 38 -3.10 5.65 5.14
N GLU A 39 -2.27 5.25 6.09
CA GLU A 39 -0.95 5.85 6.29
C GLU A 39 -0.03 5.61 5.08
N ILE A 40 -0.10 4.43 4.46
CA ILE A 40 0.65 4.13 3.22
C ILE A 40 0.23 5.09 2.12
N SER A 41 -1.08 5.30 1.95
CA SER A 41 -1.63 6.25 0.98
C SER A 41 -1.12 7.66 1.23
N ASN A 42 -1.08 8.08 2.48
CA ASN A 42 -0.59 9.41 2.87
C ASN A 42 0.89 9.58 2.53
N VAL A 43 1.72 8.57 2.78
CA VAL A 43 3.14 8.60 2.44
C VAL A 43 3.33 8.72 0.93
N LEU A 44 2.57 7.97 0.14
CA LEU A 44 2.65 8.05 -1.32
C LEU A 44 2.21 9.43 -1.83
N SER A 45 1.20 10.03 -1.21
CA SER A 45 0.79 11.39 -1.55
C SER A 45 1.91 12.40 -1.27
N GLU A 46 2.64 12.24 -0.17
CA GLU A 46 3.80 13.08 0.15
C GLU A 46 4.92 12.91 -0.87
N VAL A 47 5.17 11.68 -1.33
CA VAL A 47 6.17 11.40 -2.37
C VAL A 47 5.79 12.07 -3.68
N ILE A 48 4.52 11.98 -4.07
CA ILE A 48 4.01 12.62 -5.29
C ILE A 48 4.19 14.13 -5.21
N GLU A 49 3.85 14.74 -4.08
CA GLU A 49 4.02 16.18 -3.85
C GLU A 49 5.50 16.57 -3.93
N TRP A 50 6.36 15.80 -3.28
CA TRP A 50 7.81 16.03 -3.33
C TRP A 50 8.33 15.98 -4.78
N CYS A 51 7.91 14.99 -5.56
CA CYS A 51 8.29 14.87 -6.97
C CYS A 51 7.81 16.06 -7.79
N SER A 52 6.59 16.54 -7.55
CA SER A 52 6.04 17.71 -8.23
C SER A 52 6.88 18.95 -7.95
N ASN A 53 7.33 19.11 -6.70
CA ASN A 53 8.07 20.31 -6.27
C ASN A 53 9.56 20.27 -6.64
N ASN A 54 10.10 19.11 -6.98
CA ASN A 54 11.54 18.92 -7.21
C ASN A 54 11.90 18.49 -8.64
N GLY A 55 10.98 18.67 -9.59
CA GLY A 55 11.27 18.44 -11.00
C GLY A 55 11.18 16.98 -11.47
N TYR A 56 10.55 16.11 -10.69
CA TYR A 56 10.35 14.71 -11.04
C TYR A 56 8.92 14.42 -11.50
N LYS A 57 8.31 15.35 -12.22
CA LYS A 57 6.90 15.20 -12.66
C LYS A 57 6.68 13.99 -13.56
N ASP A 58 7.70 13.56 -14.27
CA ASP A 58 7.65 12.37 -15.12
C ASP A 58 7.44 11.06 -14.31
N LYS A 59 7.74 11.09 -13.03
CA LYS A 59 7.54 9.92 -12.13
C LYS A 59 6.15 9.85 -11.51
N ILE A 60 5.39 10.94 -11.56
CA ILE A 60 4.09 11.04 -10.89
C ILE A 60 3.08 9.99 -11.38
N PRO A 61 2.89 9.76 -12.70
CA PRO A 61 1.92 8.75 -13.14
C PRO A 61 2.19 7.36 -12.60
N ALA A 62 3.47 6.94 -12.53
CA ALA A 62 3.83 5.64 -11.96
C ALA A 62 3.55 5.58 -10.47
N LEU A 63 3.80 6.66 -9.74
CA LEU A 63 3.53 6.74 -8.29
C LEU A 63 2.04 6.72 -8.00
N GLU A 64 1.23 7.41 -8.79
CA GLU A 64 -0.23 7.39 -8.65
C GLU A 64 -0.80 5.99 -8.89
N LYS A 65 -0.27 5.28 -9.89
CA LYS A 65 -0.64 3.90 -10.16
C LYS A 65 -0.28 3.00 -9.00
N LEU A 66 0.93 3.14 -8.46
CA LEU A 66 1.38 2.37 -7.30
C LEU A 66 0.48 2.63 -6.09
N LYS A 67 0.12 3.89 -5.83
CA LYS A 67 -0.77 4.26 -4.74
C LYS A 67 -2.12 3.55 -4.87
N ASN A 68 -2.73 3.60 -6.06
CA ASN A 68 -4.02 2.98 -6.30
C ASN A 68 -3.95 1.46 -6.17
N GLU A 69 -2.92 0.83 -6.71
CA GLU A 69 -2.74 -0.62 -6.63
C GLU A 69 -2.54 -1.09 -5.19
N THR A 70 -1.74 -0.37 -4.41
CA THR A 70 -1.48 -0.72 -3.01
C THR A 70 -2.74 -0.59 -2.17
N LEU A 71 -3.49 0.51 -2.34
CA LEU A 71 -4.76 0.71 -1.63
C LEU A 71 -5.74 -0.41 -1.96
N SER A 72 -5.88 -0.75 -3.25
CA SER A 72 -6.80 -1.79 -3.69
C SER A 72 -6.43 -3.15 -3.14
N PHE A 73 -5.13 -3.47 -3.09
CA PHE A 73 -4.63 -4.74 -2.58
C PHE A 73 -5.09 -4.97 -1.14
N PHE A 74 -4.78 -4.05 -0.24
CA PHE A 74 -5.15 -4.21 1.17
C PHE A 74 -6.65 -4.04 1.39
N ASP A 75 -7.31 -3.15 0.64
CA ASP A 75 -8.75 -2.95 0.75
C ASP A 75 -9.53 -4.23 0.42
N VAL A 76 -9.15 -4.93 -0.64
CA VAL A 76 -9.76 -6.20 -1.02
C VAL A 76 -9.56 -7.25 0.08
N ILE A 77 -8.34 -7.37 0.60
CA ILE A 77 -8.04 -8.32 1.68
C ILE A 77 -8.91 -8.03 2.91
N ILE A 78 -8.94 -6.78 3.35
CA ILE A 78 -9.70 -6.38 4.54
C ILE A 78 -11.19 -6.65 4.35
N LYS A 79 -11.75 -6.30 3.21
CA LYS A 79 -13.17 -6.52 2.93
C LYS A 79 -13.54 -8.00 2.94
N LEU A 80 -12.69 -8.84 2.35
CA LEU A 80 -12.93 -10.28 2.35
C LEU A 80 -12.92 -10.86 3.76
N LEU A 81 -12.00 -10.42 4.59
CA LEU A 81 -11.91 -10.86 5.98
C LEU A 81 -13.07 -10.35 6.82
N GLU A 82 -13.56 -9.13 6.57
CA GLU A 82 -14.75 -8.61 7.22
C GLU A 82 -15.99 -9.44 6.88
N ASP A 83 -16.03 -10.02 5.68
CA ASP A 83 -17.12 -10.91 5.24
C ASP A 83 -16.89 -12.35 5.68
N ASN A 84 -16.02 -12.59 6.65
CA ASN A 84 -15.70 -13.89 7.24
C ASN A 84 -15.02 -14.87 6.28
N ALA A 85 -14.36 -14.39 5.24
CA ALA A 85 -13.55 -15.24 4.37
C ALA A 85 -12.34 -15.78 5.13
N THR A 86 -11.90 -16.97 4.81
CA THR A 86 -10.68 -17.54 5.37
C THR A 86 -9.46 -16.95 4.66
N ILE A 87 -8.28 -17.09 5.27
CA ILE A 87 -7.03 -16.67 4.63
C ILE A 87 -6.84 -17.36 3.28
N ASP A 88 -7.21 -18.64 3.17
CA ASP A 88 -7.10 -19.41 1.93
C ASP A 88 -8.04 -18.85 0.85
N GLU A 89 -9.25 -18.46 1.23
CA GLU A 89 -10.21 -17.84 0.31
C GLU A 89 -9.70 -16.47 -0.17
N VAL A 90 -9.08 -15.69 0.72
CA VAL A 90 -8.47 -14.41 0.36
C VAL A 90 -7.36 -14.62 -0.67
N LYS A 91 -6.46 -15.59 -0.44
CA LYS A 91 -5.39 -15.92 -1.37
C LYS A 91 -5.93 -16.33 -2.73
N ALA A 92 -6.97 -17.18 -2.74
CA ALA A 92 -7.60 -17.63 -3.98
C ALA A 92 -8.21 -16.45 -4.77
N THR A 93 -8.89 -15.54 -4.07
CA THR A 93 -9.49 -14.35 -4.70
C THR A 93 -8.43 -13.43 -5.30
N LEU A 94 -7.33 -13.19 -4.59
CA LEU A 94 -6.24 -12.36 -5.08
C LEU A 94 -5.60 -12.96 -6.32
N LYS A 95 -5.41 -14.27 -6.33
CA LYS A 95 -4.85 -14.98 -7.47
C LYS A 95 -5.79 -14.90 -8.67
N GLU A 96 -7.10 -15.09 -8.46
CA GLU A 96 -8.12 -14.99 -9.51
C GLU A 96 -8.15 -13.61 -10.13
N LYS A 97 -7.99 -12.56 -9.32
CA LYS A 97 -7.98 -11.16 -9.79
C LYS A 97 -6.65 -10.75 -10.42
N GLY A 98 -5.63 -11.63 -10.37
CA GLY A 98 -4.33 -11.33 -10.93
C GLY A 98 -3.49 -10.37 -10.10
N ILE A 99 -3.81 -10.20 -8.82
CA ILE A 99 -3.08 -9.30 -7.92
C ILE A 99 -1.81 -9.97 -7.40
N VAL A 100 -1.82 -11.29 -7.31
CA VAL A 100 -0.69 -12.08 -6.81
C VAL A 100 -0.25 -13.08 -7.86
#